data_aac984aba50da570704912d62ea51518
#
_entry.id   aac984aba50da570704912d62ea51518
#
_cell.length_a   1.000
_cell.length_b   1.000
_cell.length_c   1.000
_cell.angle_alpha   90.00
_cell.angle_beta   90.00
_cell.angle_gamma   90.00
#
_symmetry.space_group_name_H-M   'P 1'
#
loop_
_entity.id
_entity.type
_entity.pdbx_description
1 polymer ?
#
loop_
_entity_poly.entity_id
_entity_poly.type
_entity_poly.pdbx_seq_one_letter_code
_entity_poly.pdbx_strand_id
1 'polypeptide(L)'
;MDVCCNRKLMNRIQAEELLWEAVKCNPGMWGEHSRTAAYIAETIADACDDLDGESAFVMGLLHDIGRKFGVSGLKHVVDGYVYMTELGEEGIAKICLTHSFNNRKLNEYIGRIDISVQQQEWLSSYLKAIQYDDYDRLIQLCDALAGNGCVMKLEERMLDVKKRYGYYPQAKWDTNFKLKEYFERKTGWNLYELLQKETWHL
;
A
#
# COMPACT_ATOMS: atom_id res chain seq x y z
N MET A 1 -29.69 -10.16 -11.34
CA MET A 1 -29.99 -8.92 -10.61
C MET A 1 -28.71 -8.56 -9.88
N ASP A 2 -27.86 -7.80 -10.56
CA ASP A 2 -26.59 -7.35 -10.00
C ASP A 2 -26.90 -6.22 -9.02
N VAL A 3 -26.91 -6.55 -7.73
CA VAL A 3 -26.85 -5.55 -6.67
C VAL A 3 -25.39 -5.10 -6.61
N CYS A 4 -25.04 -4.16 -7.50
CA CYS A 4 -23.82 -3.37 -7.37
C CYS A 4 -23.97 -2.59 -6.06
N CYS A 5 -23.53 -3.17 -4.94
CA CYS A 5 -23.47 -2.49 -3.66
C CYS A 5 -22.32 -1.48 -3.78
N ASN A 6 -22.66 -0.27 -4.24
CA ASN A 6 -21.77 0.88 -4.27
C ASN A 6 -21.58 1.35 -2.81
N ARG A 7 -20.92 0.53 -1.97
CA ARG A 7 -20.50 0.97 -0.63
C ARG A 7 -19.39 1.97 -0.85
N LYS A 8 -19.68 3.22 -0.55
CA LYS A 8 -18.68 4.27 -0.50
C LYS A 8 -17.62 3.86 0.54
N LEU A 9 -16.33 3.89 0.17
CA LEU A 9 -15.21 3.73 1.12
C LEU A 9 -15.44 4.65 2.34
N MET A 10 -14.90 4.25 3.50
CA MET A 10 -14.87 5.18 4.64
C MET A 10 -14.21 6.49 4.22
N ASN A 11 -14.64 7.60 4.81
CA ASN A 11 -14.07 8.90 4.49
C ASN A 11 -12.71 9.11 5.18
N ARG A 12 -11.98 10.14 4.74
CA ARG A 12 -10.66 10.51 5.27
C ARG A 12 -10.64 10.64 6.80
N ILE A 13 -11.62 11.31 7.40
CA ILE A 13 -11.66 11.55 8.85
C ILE A 13 -11.72 10.22 9.60
N GLN A 14 -12.60 9.32 9.17
CA GLN A 14 -12.72 7.99 9.76
C GLN A 14 -11.44 7.16 9.61
N ALA A 15 -10.79 7.26 8.44
CA ALA A 15 -9.53 6.55 8.19
C ALA A 15 -8.38 7.09 9.06
N GLU A 16 -8.29 8.41 9.24
CA GLU A 16 -7.29 9.05 10.12
C GLU A 16 -7.51 8.69 11.60
N GLU A 17 -8.75 8.69 12.07
CA GLU A 17 -9.11 8.24 13.42
C GLU A 17 -8.72 6.75 13.61
N LEU A 18 -9.02 5.91 12.61
CA LEU A 18 -8.69 4.49 12.66
C LEU A 18 -7.17 4.24 12.72
N LEU A 19 -6.39 4.96 11.90
CA LEU A 19 -4.93 4.89 11.95
C LEU A 19 -4.40 5.37 13.29
N TRP A 20 -4.90 6.48 13.82
CA TRP A 20 -4.47 7.03 15.10
C TRP A 20 -4.69 6.02 16.25
N GLU A 21 -5.88 5.39 16.32
CA GLU A 21 -6.15 4.33 17.30
C GLU A 21 -5.25 3.10 17.08
N ALA A 22 -4.99 2.74 15.84
CA ALA A 22 -4.14 1.61 15.51
C ALA A 22 -2.68 1.84 15.93
N VAL A 23 -2.16 3.05 15.74
CA VAL A 23 -0.80 3.44 16.17
C VAL A 23 -0.68 3.41 17.70
N LYS A 24 -1.73 3.76 18.44
CA LYS A 24 -1.72 3.61 19.91
C LYS A 24 -1.63 2.15 20.35
N CYS A 25 -2.26 1.23 19.62
CA CYS A 25 -2.19 -0.21 19.92
C CYS A 25 -0.78 -0.78 19.71
N ASN A 26 -0.06 -0.31 18.69
CA ASN A 26 1.31 -0.73 18.38
C ASN A 26 2.13 0.47 17.89
N PRO A 27 2.71 1.27 18.79
CA PRO A 27 3.48 2.45 18.44
C PRO A 27 4.70 2.12 17.56
N GLY A 28 4.94 2.94 16.53
CA GLY A 28 6.09 2.78 15.63
C GLY A 28 6.05 3.73 14.44
N MET A 29 7.12 3.75 13.66
CA MET A 29 7.23 4.61 12.48
C MET A 29 6.34 4.20 11.31
N TRP A 30 5.65 3.08 11.41
CA TRP A 30 4.74 2.61 10.37
C TRP A 30 3.55 3.55 10.15
N GLY A 31 3.11 4.26 11.21
CA GLY A 31 2.06 5.28 11.06
C GLY A 31 2.50 6.45 10.17
N GLU A 32 3.73 6.95 10.36
CA GLU A 32 4.30 8.01 9.51
C GLU A 32 4.54 7.53 8.08
N HIS A 33 4.99 6.28 7.91
CA HIS A 33 5.09 5.64 6.61
C HIS A 33 3.72 5.58 5.91
N SER A 34 2.67 5.15 6.61
CA SER A 34 1.31 5.09 6.08
C SER A 34 0.77 6.47 5.68
N ARG A 35 1.01 7.51 6.49
CA ARG A 35 0.66 8.90 6.14
C ARG A 35 1.38 9.35 4.87
N THR A 36 2.69 9.08 4.79
CA THR A 36 3.48 9.41 3.60
C THR A 36 2.93 8.71 2.36
N ALA A 37 2.63 7.41 2.45
CA ALA A 37 2.03 6.66 1.34
C ALA A 37 0.67 7.23 0.91
N ALA A 38 -0.15 7.66 1.88
CA ALA A 38 -1.45 8.28 1.63
C ALA A 38 -1.33 9.59 0.81
N TYR A 39 -0.45 10.50 1.23
CA TYR A 39 -0.24 11.76 0.52
C TYR A 39 0.35 11.55 -0.87
N ILE A 40 1.29 10.61 -1.04
CA ILE A 40 1.82 10.25 -2.36
C ILE A 40 0.67 9.73 -3.26
N ALA A 41 -0.19 8.86 -2.72
CA ALA A 41 -1.29 8.27 -3.46
C ALA A 41 -2.31 9.32 -3.90
N GLU A 42 -2.72 10.22 -3.01
CA GLU A 42 -3.60 11.35 -3.31
C GLU A 42 -3.00 12.23 -4.41
N THR A 43 -1.76 12.70 -4.24
CA THR A 43 -1.10 13.59 -5.20
C THR A 43 -1.02 12.97 -6.60
N ILE A 44 -0.71 11.67 -6.70
CA ILE A 44 -0.65 11.00 -8.01
C ILE A 44 -2.05 10.79 -8.56
N ALA A 45 -3.03 10.41 -7.74
CA ALA A 45 -4.41 10.18 -8.16
C ALA A 45 -5.08 11.47 -8.66
N ASP A 46 -4.88 12.59 -7.96
CA ASP A 46 -5.42 13.90 -8.36
C ASP A 46 -4.83 14.43 -9.69
N ALA A 47 -3.66 13.93 -10.08
CA ALA A 47 -3.07 14.18 -11.39
C ALA A 47 -3.53 13.19 -12.47
N CYS A 48 -4.37 12.22 -12.16
CA CYS A 48 -4.95 11.23 -13.09
C CYS A 48 -6.43 11.54 -13.34
N ASP A 49 -6.89 11.44 -14.60
CA ASP A 49 -8.29 11.75 -14.97
C ASP A 49 -9.31 10.72 -14.45
N ASP A 50 -8.88 9.52 -14.09
CA ASP A 50 -9.74 8.35 -13.81
C ASP A 50 -9.52 7.75 -12.40
N LEU A 51 -8.82 8.46 -11.51
CA LEU A 51 -8.64 8.08 -10.12
C LEU A 51 -9.19 9.16 -9.19
N ASP A 52 -9.72 8.74 -8.05
CA ASP A 52 -10.21 9.62 -6.99
C ASP A 52 -9.15 9.76 -5.90
N GLY A 53 -8.67 10.99 -5.67
CA GLY A 53 -7.60 11.27 -4.72
C GLY A 53 -7.98 10.92 -3.28
N GLU A 54 -9.24 11.19 -2.86
CA GLU A 54 -9.70 10.84 -1.51
C GLU A 54 -9.67 9.32 -1.29
N SER A 55 -10.14 8.54 -2.25
CA SER A 55 -10.08 7.08 -2.20
C SER A 55 -8.63 6.57 -2.17
N ALA A 56 -7.75 7.16 -2.98
CA ALA A 56 -6.34 6.82 -3.00
C ALA A 56 -5.66 7.14 -1.65
N PHE A 57 -5.97 8.30 -1.06
CA PHE A 57 -5.51 8.68 0.27
C PHE A 57 -5.89 7.65 1.32
N VAL A 58 -7.17 7.30 1.41
CA VAL A 58 -7.69 6.34 2.40
C VAL A 58 -7.04 4.97 2.23
N MET A 59 -6.90 4.48 1.00
CA MET A 59 -6.24 3.22 0.70
C MET A 59 -4.75 3.25 1.07
N GLY A 60 -4.05 4.33 0.75
CA GLY A 60 -2.65 4.53 1.14
C GLY A 60 -2.46 4.62 2.66
N LEU A 61 -3.39 5.29 3.36
CA LEU A 61 -3.34 5.45 4.81
C LEU A 61 -3.52 4.12 5.56
N LEU A 62 -4.33 3.22 5.02
CA LEU A 62 -4.74 2.00 5.70
C LEU A 62 -4.11 0.72 5.13
N HIS A 63 -3.20 0.81 4.12
CA HIS A 63 -2.59 -0.38 3.52
C HIS A 63 -1.87 -1.28 4.53
N ASP A 64 -1.29 -0.68 5.55
CA ASP A 64 -0.49 -1.33 6.61
C ASP A 64 -1.24 -1.45 7.96
N ILE A 65 -2.57 -1.26 7.98
CA ILE A 65 -3.39 -1.19 9.21
C ILE A 65 -3.29 -2.45 10.08
N GLY A 66 -2.98 -3.60 9.51
CA GLY A 66 -2.78 -4.84 10.25
C GLY A 66 -1.60 -4.80 11.21
N ARG A 67 -0.70 -3.82 11.11
CA ARG A 67 0.37 -3.59 12.08
C ARG A 67 -0.13 -3.19 13.47
N LYS A 68 -1.39 -2.77 13.60
CA LYS A 68 -2.02 -2.54 14.92
C LYS A 68 -1.95 -3.75 15.85
N PHE A 69 -1.90 -4.96 15.29
CA PHE A 69 -1.88 -6.20 16.05
C PHE A 69 -0.49 -6.63 16.54
N GLY A 70 0.52 -5.80 16.34
CA GLY A 70 1.87 -5.99 16.85
C GLY A 70 2.94 -6.05 15.78
N VAL A 71 4.19 -6.24 16.22
CA VAL A 71 5.36 -6.34 15.34
C VAL A 71 5.34 -7.69 14.63
N SER A 72 5.13 -7.68 13.31
CA SER A 72 5.02 -8.88 12.49
C SER A 72 5.71 -8.70 11.14
N GLY A 73 5.97 -9.81 10.45
CA GLY A 73 6.38 -9.87 9.05
C GLY A 73 5.14 -9.89 8.14
N LEU A 74 4.97 -10.96 7.37
CA LEU A 74 3.84 -11.13 6.45
C LEU A 74 2.46 -11.12 7.15
N LYS A 75 2.42 -11.43 8.43
CA LYS A 75 1.17 -11.52 9.19
C LYS A 75 0.34 -10.23 9.15
N HIS A 76 0.97 -9.03 9.13
CA HIS A 76 0.20 -7.77 9.04
C HIS A 76 -0.67 -7.67 7.80
N VAL A 77 -0.24 -8.27 6.69
CA VAL A 77 -1.00 -8.29 5.41
C VAL A 77 -2.33 -9.04 5.60
N VAL A 78 -2.27 -10.22 6.23
CA VAL A 78 -3.46 -11.05 6.52
C VAL A 78 -4.31 -10.42 7.60
N ASP A 79 -3.71 -9.93 8.68
CA ASP A 79 -4.42 -9.27 9.77
C ASP A 79 -5.18 -8.01 9.28
N GLY A 80 -4.55 -7.22 8.41
CA GLY A 80 -5.18 -6.06 7.78
C GLY A 80 -6.38 -6.44 6.92
N TYR A 81 -6.23 -7.47 6.11
CA TYR A 81 -7.33 -7.99 5.29
C TYR A 81 -8.52 -8.42 6.15
N VAL A 82 -8.28 -9.24 7.16
CA VAL A 82 -9.35 -9.73 8.06
C VAL A 82 -10.03 -8.55 8.74
N TYR A 83 -9.25 -7.64 9.31
CA TYR A 83 -9.77 -6.49 10.03
C TYR A 83 -10.63 -5.57 9.16
N MET A 84 -10.17 -5.24 7.95
CA MET A 84 -10.93 -4.38 7.06
C MET A 84 -12.14 -5.08 6.46
N THR A 85 -12.08 -6.40 6.26
CA THR A 85 -13.25 -7.21 5.86
C THR A 85 -14.33 -7.21 6.95
N GLU A 86 -13.94 -7.36 8.23
CA GLU A 86 -14.87 -7.29 9.37
C GLU A 86 -15.55 -5.93 9.49
N LEU A 87 -14.87 -4.85 9.10
CA LEU A 87 -15.44 -3.50 9.03
C LEU A 87 -16.30 -3.26 7.77
N GLY A 88 -16.33 -4.21 6.84
CA GLY A 88 -17.06 -4.09 5.57
C GLY A 88 -16.39 -3.23 4.52
N GLU A 89 -15.09 -2.95 4.68
CA GLU A 89 -14.26 -2.13 3.79
C GLU A 89 -13.45 -3.01 2.81
N GLU A 90 -14.17 -3.71 1.94
CA GLU A 90 -13.58 -4.72 1.03
C GLU A 90 -12.50 -4.17 0.10
N GLY A 91 -12.64 -2.91 -0.35
CA GLY A 91 -11.63 -2.25 -1.18
C GLY A 91 -10.29 -2.07 -0.44
N ILE A 92 -10.35 -1.63 0.82
CA ILE A 92 -9.16 -1.46 1.66
C ILE A 92 -8.59 -2.82 2.07
N ALA A 93 -9.46 -3.80 2.38
CA ALA A 93 -9.04 -5.18 2.66
C ALA A 93 -8.23 -5.76 1.49
N LYS A 94 -8.70 -5.57 0.25
CA LYS A 94 -7.95 -5.95 -0.96
C LYS A 94 -6.56 -5.30 -0.99
N ILE A 95 -6.47 -3.99 -0.74
CA ILE A 95 -5.18 -3.26 -0.70
C ILE A 95 -4.27 -3.83 0.38
N CYS A 96 -4.76 -4.15 1.58
CA CYS A 96 -3.95 -4.79 2.62
C CYS A 96 -3.30 -6.08 2.13
N LEU A 97 -3.98 -6.90 1.30
CA LEU A 97 -3.40 -8.12 0.73
C LEU A 97 -2.45 -7.85 -0.43
N THR A 98 -2.70 -6.83 -1.26
CA THR A 98 -2.04 -6.68 -2.56
C THR A 98 -0.83 -5.75 -2.56
N HIS A 99 -0.76 -4.81 -1.61
CA HIS A 99 0.27 -3.76 -1.60
C HIS A 99 1.71 -4.29 -1.64
N SER A 100 1.97 -5.42 -0.97
CA SER A 100 3.31 -6.02 -0.90
C SER A 100 3.66 -6.95 -2.08
N PHE A 101 2.75 -7.20 -3.03
CA PHE A 101 2.89 -8.25 -4.05
C PHE A 101 2.74 -7.74 -5.49
N ASN A 102 3.64 -6.88 -5.93
CA ASN A 102 3.61 -6.26 -7.27
C ASN A 102 3.40 -7.28 -8.41
N ASN A 103 3.96 -8.48 -8.32
CA ASN A 103 3.89 -9.54 -9.32
C ASN A 103 2.95 -10.69 -8.93
N ARG A 104 2.11 -10.52 -7.89
CA ARG A 104 1.17 -11.55 -7.40
C ARG A 104 1.84 -12.85 -6.96
N LYS A 105 3.07 -12.78 -6.44
CA LYS A 105 3.89 -13.92 -6.05
C LYS A 105 4.31 -13.84 -4.60
N LEU A 106 3.91 -14.82 -3.81
CA LEU A 106 4.24 -14.89 -2.38
C LEU A 106 5.76 -14.93 -2.13
N ASN A 107 6.52 -15.61 -2.99
CA ASN A 107 7.98 -15.74 -2.85
C ASN A 107 8.76 -14.44 -3.16
N GLU A 108 8.09 -13.37 -3.57
CA GLU A 108 8.68 -12.04 -3.73
C GLU A 108 8.45 -11.14 -2.51
N TYR A 109 7.82 -11.67 -1.45
CA TYR A 109 7.69 -10.94 -0.19
C TYR A 109 9.06 -10.73 0.46
N ILE A 110 9.29 -9.52 0.97
CA ILE A 110 10.54 -9.15 1.65
C ILE A 110 10.26 -9.04 3.14
N GLY A 111 10.77 -9.98 3.91
CA GLY A 111 10.59 -10.04 5.35
C GLY A 111 10.31 -11.44 5.85
N ARG A 112 9.93 -11.54 7.12
CA ARG A 112 9.63 -12.82 7.76
C ARG A 112 8.24 -13.33 7.32
N ILE A 113 8.16 -14.59 6.91
CA ILE A 113 6.90 -15.29 6.67
C ILE A 113 6.45 -15.92 7.99
N ASP A 114 5.59 -15.24 8.71
CA ASP A 114 5.11 -15.56 10.05
C ASP A 114 3.60 -15.89 10.06
N ILE A 115 3.12 -16.50 9.02
CA ILE A 115 1.76 -17.04 8.86
C ILE A 115 1.82 -18.56 8.65
N SER A 116 0.72 -19.26 8.96
CA SER A 116 0.63 -20.72 8.80
C SER A 116 0.75 -21.15 7.33
N VAL A 117 1.10 -22.42 7.09
CA VAL A 117 1.16 -22.99 5.73
C VAL A 117 -0.18 -22.85 5.02
N GLN A 118 -1.28 -23.11 5.71
CA GLN A 118 -2.63 -22.93 5.15
C GLN A 118 -2.92 -21.50 4.72
N GLN A 119 -2.50 -20.51 5.53
CA GLN A 119 -2.62 -19.09 5.15
C GLN A 119 -1.74 -18.73 3.95
N GLN A 120 -0.54 -19.32 3.84
CA GLN A 120 0.34 -19.11 2.67
C GLN A 120 -0.28 -19.68 1.39
N GLU A 121 -0.87 -20.86 1.45
CA GLU A 121 -1.55 -21.51 0.32
C GLU A 121 -2.78 -20.69 -0.11
N TRP A 122 -3.58 -20.26 0.86
CA TRP A 122 -4.73 -19.39 0.62
C TRP A 122 -4.31 -18.06 -0.03
N LEU A 123 -3.33 -17.35 0.56
CA LEU A 123 -2.84 -16.08 0.04
C LEU A 123 -2.26 -16.24 -1.37
N SER A 124 -1.48 -17.30 -1.61
CA SER A 124 -0.93 -17.59 -2.93
C SER A 124 -2.02 -17.84 -3.96
N SER A 125 -3.10 -18.53 -3.59
CA SER A 125 -4.25 -18.77 -4.45
C SER A 125 -5.02 -17.49 -4.73
N TYR A 126 -5.24 -16.68 -3.71
CA TYR A 126 -5.87 -15.36 -3.83
C TYR A 126 -5.09 -14.45 -4.78
N LEU A 127 -3.76 -14.32 -4.60
CA LEU A 127 -2.91 -13.49 -5.43
C LEU A 127 -2.88 -13.92 -6.90
N LYS A 128 -3.02 -15.22 -7.18
CA LYS A 128 -3.12 -15.73 -8.56
C LYS A 128 -4.43 -15.38 -9.23
N ALA A 129 -5.53 -15.40 -8.48
CA ALA A 129 -6.88 -15.18 -8.98
C ALA A 129 -7.24 -13.70 -9.14
N ILE A 130 -6.71 -12.83 -8.26
CA ILE A 130 -7.09 -11.41 -8.21
C ILE A 130 -6.64 -10.65 -9.46
N GLN A 131 -7.50 -9.76 -9.93
CA GLN A 131 -7.16 -8.76 -10.96
C GLN A 131 -6.78 -7.44 -10.27
N TYR A 132 -5.58 -6.94 -10.56
CA TYR A 132 -5.15 -5.63 -10.09
C TYR A 132 -5.77 -4.53 -10.94
N ASP A 133 -6.36 -3.56 -10.27
CA ASP A 133 -6.74 -2.27 -10.85
C ASP A 133 -5.63 -1.22 -10.63
N ASP A 134 -5.93 0.03 -10.96
CA ASP A 134 -4.95 1.09 -10.81
C ASP A 134 -4.73 1.54 -9.37
N TYR A 135 -5.68 1.32 -8.46
CA TYR A 135 -5.45 1.55 -7.04
C TYR A 135 -4.46 0.54 -6.44
N ASP A 136 -4.55 -0.77 -6.79
CA ASP A 136 -3.54 -1.75 -6.36
C ASP A 136 -2.14 -1.32 -6.80
N ARG A 137 -1.99 -0.94 -8.09
CA ARG A 137 -0.71 -0.51 -8.67
C ARG A 137 -0.19 0.76 -8.02
N LEU A 138 -1.10 1.72 -7.78
CA LEU A 138 -0.78 2.99 -7.16
C LEU A 138 -0.25 2.79 -5.74
N ILE A 139 -0.97 2.03 -4.91
CA ILE A 139 -0.55 1.83 -3.52
C ILE A 139 0.74 1.01 -3.43
N GLN A 140 0.97 0.03 -4.32
CA GLN A 140 2.25 -0.67 -4.44
C GLN A 140 3.42 0.28 -4.74
N LEU A 141 3.20 1.26 -5.62
CA LEU A 141 4.19 2.29 -5.93
C LEU A 141 4.39 3.24 -4.74
N CYS A 142 3.32 3.69 -4.11
CA CYS A 142 3.37 4.62 -2.98
C CYS A 142 4.09 4.01 -1.78
N ASP A 143 3.85 2.74 -1.45
CA ASP A 143 4.60 2.01 -0.42
C ASP A 143 6.11 1.97 -0.74
N ALA A 144 6.48 1.79 -2.02
CA ALA A 144 7.87 1.79 -2.46
C ALA A 144 8.51 3.19 -2.52
N LEU A 145 7.74 4.27 -2.52
CA LEU A 145 8.21 5.67 -2.47
C LEU A 145 8.21 6.25 -1.06
N ALA A 146 7.39 5.68 -0.16
CA ALA A 146 7.21 6.20 1.19
C ALA A 146 8.38 5.80 2.11
N GLY A 147 9.04 6.80 2.67
CA GLY A 147 9.91 6.66 3.84
C GLY A 147 9.11 6.86 5.15
N ASN A 148 9.81 7.09 6.24
CA ASN A 148 9.20 7.43 7.52
C ASN A 148 9.04 8.95 7.61
N GLY A 149 7.91 9.48 7.15
CA GLY A 149 7.63 10.92 7.11
C GLY A 149 8.29 11.68 5.94
N CYS A 150 8.78 10.99 4.92
CA CYS A 150 9.36 11.63 3.73
C CYS A 150 9.18 10.79 2.46
N VAL A 151 9.12 11.47 1.32
CA VAL A 151 9.17 10.82 0.01
C VAL A 151 10.61 10.46 -0.31
N MET A 152 10.85 9.24 -0.77
CA MET A 152 12.16 8.76 -1.18
C MET A 152 12.18 8.44 -2.69
N LYS A 153 13.37 8.50 -3.31
CA LYS A 153 13.51 7.92 -4.63
C LYS A 153 13.43 6.40 -4.55
N LEU A 154 12.83 5.76 -5.56
CA LEU A 154 12.64 4.31 -5.59
C LEU A 154 13.93 3.55 -5.32
N GLU A 155 15.01 3.92 -6.02
CA GLU A 155 16.29 3.25 -5.87
C GLU A 155 16.83 3.35 -4.45
N GLU A 156 16.80 4.54 -3.85
CA GLU A 156 17.25 4.78 -2.48
C GLU A 156 16.45 3.95 -1.48
N ARG A 157 15.12 3.93 -1.64
CA ARG A 157 14.21 3.17 -0.76
C ARG A 157 14.42 1.66 -0.90
N MET A 158 14.53 1.15 -2.13
CA MET A 158 14.77 -0.27 -2.38
C MET A 158 16.14 -0.74 -1.90
N LEU A 159 17.19 0.10 -2.02
CA LEU A 159 18.51 -0.17 -1.45
C LEU A 159 18.48 -0.19 0.09
N ASP A 160 17.75 0.72 0.72
CA ASP A 160 17.54 0.70 2.18
C ASP A 160 16.85 -0.59 2.63
N VAL A 161 15.78 -1.01 1.94
CA VAL A 161 15.10 -2.29 2.22
C VAL A 161 16.05 -3.47 2.00
N LYS A 162 16.82 -3.48 0.90
CA LYS A 162 17.82 -4.52 0.63
C LYS A 162 18.87 -4.61 1.72
N LYS A 163 19.32 -3.46 2.25
CA LYS A 163 20.28 -3.42 3.36
C LYS A 163 19.71 -4.02 4.64
N ARG A 164 18.43 -3.76 4.95
CA ARG A 164 17.76 -4.27 6.16
C ARG A 164 17.47 -5.77 6.12
N TYR A 165 17.11 -6.30 4.95
CA TYR A 165 16.68 -7.69 4.79
C TYR A 165 17.70 -8.59 4.09
N GLY A 166 18.81 -8.04 3.60
CA GLY A 166 19.86 -8.78 2.90
C GLY A 166 19.60 -9.04 1.41
N TYR A 167 18.38 -8.84 0.93
CA TYR A 167 17.98 -9.08 -0.46
C TYR A 167 16.84 -8.17 -0.91
N TYR A 168 16.69 -8.05 -2.22
CA TYR A 168 15.51 -7.47 -2.88
C TYR A 168 15.26 -8.22 -4.18
N PRO A 169 14.08 -8.83 -4.42
CA PRO A 169 13.82 -9.58 -5.64
C PRO A 169 13.92 -8.70 -6.89
N GLN A 170 14.71 -9.13 -7.88
CA GLN A 170 14.94 -8.35 -9.10
C GLN A 170 13.63 -8.07 -9.85
N ALA A 171 12.74 -9.06 -9.95
CA ALA A 171 11.45 -8.88 -10.62
C ALA A 171 10.58 -7.80 -9.93
N LYS A 172 10.60 -7.73 -8.59
CA LYS A 172 9.90 -6.68 -7.83
C LYS A 172 10.56 -5.30 -8.06
N TRP A 173 11.90 -5.27 -8.08
CA TRP A 173 12.68 -4.07 -8.41
C TRP A 173 12.26 -3.50 -9.76
N ASP A 174 12.30 -4.32 -10.81
CA ASP A 174 11.96 -3.94 -12.18
C ASP A 174 10.49 -3.49 -12.29
N THR A 175 9.60 -4.15 -11.55
CA THR A 175 8.17 -3.80 -11.55
C THR A 175 7.92 -2.45 -10.90
N ASN A 176 8.62 -2.08 -9.83
CA ASN A 176 8.48 -0.75 -9.24
C ASN A 176 8.82 0.37 -10.23
N PHE A 177 9.87 0.20 -11.04
CA PHE A 177 10.19 1.18 -12.09
C PHE A 177 9.13 1.22 -13.19
N LYS A 178 8.59 0.07 -13.59
CA LYS A 178 7.49 0.00 -14.57
C LYS A 178 6.21 0.67 -14.04
N LEU A 179 5.92 0.54 -12.75
CA LEU A 179 4.80 1.24 -12.11
C LEU A 179 5.04 2.75 -12.10
N LYS A 180 6.26 3.20 -11.78
CA LYS A 180 6.62 4.61 -11.85
C LYS A 180 6.42 5.15 -13.26
N GLU A 181 6.98 4.50 -14.29
CA GLU A 181 6.81 4.89 -15.68
C GLU A 181 5.34 4.88 -16.13
N TYR A 182 4.54 3.93 -15.62
CA TYR A 182 3.12 3.84 -15.90
C TYR A 182 2.38 5.08 -15.41
N PHE A 183 2.60 5.48 -14.14
CA PHE A 183 1.94 6.65 -13.57
C PHE A 183 2.53 7.97 -14.11
N GLU A 184 3.80 8.04 -14.48
CA GLU A 184 4.36 9.21 -15.18
C GLU A 184 3.70 9.43 -16.54
N ARG A 185 3.42 8.36 -17.30
CA ARG A 185 2.65 8.48 -18.55
C ARG A 185 1.20 8.87 -18.30
N LYS A 186 0.59 8.36 -17.24
CA LYS A 186 -0.82 8.60 -16.90
C LYS A 186 -1.06 10.02 -16.42
N THR A 187 -0.15 10.56 -15.62
CA THR A 187 -0.23 11.93 -15.09
C THR A 187 0.35 12.98 -16.05
N GLY A 188 1.22 12.59 -16.97
CA GLY A 188 2.00 13.52 -17.80
C GLY A 188 3.15 14.23 -17.06
N TRP A 189 3.46 13.84 -15.82
CA TRP A 189 4.48 14.43 -14.97
C TRP A 189 5.60 13.46 -14.63
N ASN A 190 6.82 13.97 -14.42
CA ASN A 190 7.82 13.25 -13.63
C ASN A 190 7.33 13.17 -12.19
N LEU A 191 7.21 11.97 -11.62
CA LEU A 191 6.61 11.81 -10.29
C LEU A 191 7.43 12.47 -9.18
N TYR A 192 8.76 12.52 -9.29
CA TYR A 192 9.58 13.21 -8.30
C TYR A 192 9.37 14.72 -8.32
N GLU A 193 9.15 15.32 -9.50
CA GLU A 193 8.84 16.74 -9.62
C GLU A 193 7.43 17.04 -9.12
N LEU A 194 6.46 16.17 -9.42
CA LEU A 194 5.08 16.28 -8.93
C LEU A 194 5.05 16.27 -7.40
N LEU A 195 5.71 15.29 -6.78
CA LEU A 195 5.75 15.11 -5.33
C LEU A 195 6.58 16.16 -4.58
N GLN A 196 7.48 16.90 -5.23
CA GLN A 196 8.22 18.01 -4.63
C GLN A 196 7.44 19.33 -4.61
N LYS A 197 6.42 19.49 -5.45
CA LYS A 197 5.60 20.71 -5.50
C LYS A 197 4.68 20.86 -4.30
N GLU A 198 4.30 19.76 -3.70
CA GLU A 198 3.45 19.71 -2.51
C GLU A 198 4.31 19.95 -1.27
N THR A 199 4.05 21.05 -0.55
CA THR A 199 4.60 21.25 0.79
C THR A 199 3.81 20.37 1.76
N TRP A 200 4.35 19.20 2.07
CA TRP A 200 3.78 18.28 3.06
C TRP A 200 3.85 18.92 4.44
N HIS A 201 2.72 19.33 4.97
CA HIS A 201 2.56 19.64 6.39
C HIS A 201 2.14 18.36 7.11
N LEU A 202 3.11 17.45 7.32
CA LEU A 202 2.95 16.23 8.12
C LEU A 202 2.87 16.55 9.61
#